data_9a81e2f5ee435350442701f41aa5fc11
#
_entry.id   9a81e2f5ee435350442701f41aa5fc11
#
_cell.length_a   1.000
_cell.length_b   1.000
_cell.length_c   1.000
_cell.angle_alpha   90.00
_cell.angle_beta   90.00
_cell.angle_gamma   90.00
#
_symmetry.space_group_name_H-M   'P 1'
#
loop_
_entity.id
_entity.type
_entity.pdbx_description
1 polymer ?
#
loop_
_entity_poly.entity_id
_entity_poly.type
_entity_poly.pdbx_seq_one_letter_code
_entity_poly.pdbx_strand_id
1 'polypeptide(L)'
;WSHHEKMIVIDQRIAFMGGLDLGYGRYDNNKHLLTDPKAEIWFGADYCNYRTSDILEPQKYASCSIERKNTPRMPWHDIGVKLAGGSVQDLARHFIQYWNYVNLQDNMDDR
;
A
#
# COMPACT_ATOMS: atom_id res chain seq x y z
N TRP A 1 -6.65 3.58 17.47
CA TRP A 1 -6.20 4.32 16.29
C TRP A 1 -5.19 3.46 15.56
N SER A 2 -5.23 3.39 14.24
CA SER A 2 -4.25 2.70 13.42
C SER A 2 -3.26 3.68 12.80
N HIS A 3 -2.02 3.25 12.64
CA HIS A 3 -1.06 3.96 11.82
C HIS A 3 -1.48 3.88 10.34
N HIS A 4 -1.52 5.01 9.64
CA HIS A 4 -2.01 5.07 8.26
C HIS A 4 -1.10 5.85 7.31
N GLU A 5 0.08 6.20 7.77
CA GLU A 5 1.09 6.90 6.99
C GLU A 5 1.69 6.00 5.90
N LYS A 6 1.91 6.55 4.71
CA LYS A 6 2.59 5.88 3.61
C LYS A 6 3.82 6.69 3.26
N MET A 7 4.98 6.19 3.66
CA MET A 7 6.26 6.85 3.48
C MET A 7 7.33 5.85 3.05
N ILE A 8 8.12 6.23 2.08
CA ILE A 8 9.31 5.50 1.63
C ILE A 8 10.48 6.45 1.68
N VAL A 9 11.56 6.07 2.37
CA VAL A 9 12.80 6.84 2.42
C VAL A 9 13.92 5.97 1.86
N ILE A 10 14.67 6.50 0.90
CA ILE A 10 15.76 5.81 0.23
C ILE A 10 17.05 6.57 0.48
N ASP A 11 18.02 5.90 1.12
CA ASP A 11 19.37 6.39 1.41
C ASP A 11 19.39 7.77 2.10
N GLN A 12 18.32 8.15 2.78
CA GLN A 12 18.13 9.48 3.39
C GLN A 12 18.30 10.65 2.39
N ARG A 13 18.14 10.37 1.10
CA ARG A 13 18.31 11.34 0.00
C ARG A 13 17.05 11.60 -0.79
N ILE A 14 16.22 10.59 -0.90
CA ILE A 14 14.95 10.65 -1.64
C ILE A 14 13.87 10.08 -0.73
N ALA A 15 12.71 10.74 -0.72
CA ALA A 15 11.52 10.21 -0.08
C ALA A 15 10.30 10.32 -0.99
N PHE A 16 9.37 9.40 -0.78
CA PHE A 16 8.04 9.43 -1.38
C PHE A 16 7.02 9.38 -0.26
N MET A 17 5.99 10.21 -0.37
CA MET A 17 4.84 10.20 0.53
C MET A 17 3.55 10.32 -0.30
N GLY A 18 2.49 9.74 0.20
CA GLY A 18 1.19 9.82 -0.47
C GLY A 18 0.09 9.09 0.30
N GLY A 19 -1.08 9.00 -0.30
CA GLY A 19 -2.22 8.33 0.31
C GLY A 19 -2.39 6.86 -0.11
N LEU A 20 -1.63 6.37 -1.10
CA LEU A 20 -1.75 4.99 -1.58
C LEU A 20 -0.80 4.06 -0.85
N ASP A 21 -1.34 2.97 -0.32
CA ASP A 21 -0.53 1.88 0.22
C ASP A 21 0.25 1.16 -0.88
N LEU A 22 1.44 0.66 -0.55
CA LEU A 22 2.18 -0.30 -1.35
C LEU A 22 1.60 -1.69 -1.11
N GLY A 23 0.61 -2.08 -1.90
CA GLY A 23 -0.07 -3.36 -1.73
C GLY A 23 -0.91 -3.75 -2.94
N TYR A 24 -1.29 -5.00 -2.98
CA TYR A 24 -2.19 -5.50 -4.01
C TYR A 24 -3.52 -4.73 -4.03
N GLY A 25 -4.08 -4.58 -5.24
CA GLY A 25 -5.33 -3.88 -5.45
C GLY A 25 -5.25 -2.37 -5.42
N ARG A 26 -4.03 -1.79 -5.29
CA ARG A 26 -3.82 -0.33 -5.25
C ARG A 26 -3.32 0.25 -6.57
N TYR A 27 -2.69 -0.55 -7.41
CA TYR A 27 -2.20 -0.07 -8.70
C TYR A 27 -3.35 0.39 -9.59
N ASP A 28 -3.21 1.57 -10.16
CA ASP A 28 -4.13 2.11 -11.17
C ASP A 28 -3.34 2.85 -12.25
N ASN A 29 -3.99 3.13 -13.37
CA ASN A 29 -3.43 3.89 -14.47
C ASN A 29 -4.34 5.07 -14.85
N ASN A 30 -3.87 5.93 -15.74
CA ASN A 30 -4.58 7.15 -16.13
C ASN A 30 -5.97 6.94 -16.75
N LYS A 31 -6.36 5.73 -17.08
CA LYS A 31 -7.68 5.42 -17.64
C LYS A 31 -8.72 5.16 -16.56
N HIS A 32 -8.29 4.82 -15.34
CA HIS A 32 -9.15 4.52 -14.19
C HIS A 32 -10.31 3.58 -14.53
N LEU A 33 -10.02 2.53 -15.30
CA LEU A 33 -11.03 1.57 -15.72
C LEU A 33 -11.61 0.84 -14.51
N LEU A 34 -12.92 0.68 -14.49
CA LEU A 34 -13.62 0.00 -13.40
C LEU A 34 -13.67 -1.53 -13.58
N THR A 35 -13.36 -2.01 -14.77
CA THR A 35 -13.43 -3.45 -15.09
C THR A 35 -12.25 -3.90 -15.92
N ASP A 36 -11.83 -5.12 -15.69
CA ASP A 36 -10.80 -5.82 -16.47
C ASP A 36 -11.15 -7.33 -16.52
N PRO A 37 -12.19 -7.71 -17.29
CA PRO A 37 -12.69 -9.10 -17.29
C PRO A 37 -11.66 -10.12 -17.77
N LYS A 38 -10.71 -9.69 -18.60
CA LYS A 38 -9.68 -10.57 -19.19
C LYS A 38 -8.39 -10.60 -18.40
N ALA A 39 -8.28 -9.80 -17.31
CA ALA A 39 -7.05 -9.66 -16.53
C ALA A 39 -5.85 -9.18 -17.37
N GLU A 40 -6.06 -8.24 -18.28
CA GLU A 40 -5.02 -7.69 -19.15
C GLU A 40 -4.18 -6.61 -18.42
N ILE A 41 -4.76 -5.95 -17.42
CA ILE A 41 -4.12 -4.85 -16.68
C ILE A 41 -3.81 -5.29 -15.25
N TRP A 42 -4.78 -5.87 -14.55
CA TRP A 42 -4.65 -6.24 -13.15
C TRP A 42 -4.71 -7.76 -12.97
N PHE A 43 -3.57 -8.35 -12.70
CA PHE A 43 -3.47 -9.79 -12.49
C PHE A 43 -3.81 -10.18 -11.04
N GLY A 44 -4.45 -11.33 -10.87
CA GLY A 44 -4.68 -11.93 -9.55
C GLY A 44 -5.21 -10.94 -8.52
N ALA A 45 -4.52 -10.84 -7.41
CA ALA A 45 -4.87 -9.99 -6.27
C ALA A 45 -4.85 -8.48 -6.57
N ASP A 46 -4.20 -8.03 -7.65
CA ASP A 46 -4.20 -6.62 -8.04
C ASP A 46 -5.54 -6.12 -8.57
N TYR A 47 -6.45 -7.02 -8.92
CA TYR A 47 -7.74 -6.60 -9.44
C TYR A 47 -8.55 -5.80 -8.42
N CYS A 48 -8.52 -6.19 -7.17
CA CYS A 48 -9.41 -5.62 -6.16
C CYS A 48 -8.75 -5.57 -4.79
N ASN A 49 -9.13 -4.59 -3.99
CA ASN A 49 -8.76 -4.51 -2.58
C ASN A 49 -9.62 -5.49 -1.78
N TYR A 50 -9.07 -6.65 -1.46
CA TYR A 50 -9.76 -7.68 -0.69
C TYR A 50 -10.05 -7.21 0.74
N ARG A 51 -11.19 -7.62 1.28
CA ARG A 51 -11.39 -7.65 2.71
C ARG A 51 -10.55 -8.79 3.31
N THR A 52 -10.21 -8.69 4.57
CA THR A 52 -9.45 -9.75 5.27
C THR A 52 -10.15 -11.10 5.16
N SER A 53 -11.49 -11.12 5.19
CA SER A 53 -12.30 -12.32 5.01
C SER A 53 -12.20 -12.98 3.63
N ASP A 54 -11.75 -12.24 2.62
CA ASP A 54 -11.64 -12.73 1.25
C ASP A 54 -10.25 -13.32 0.97
N ILE A 55 -9.30 -13.12 1.90
CA ILE A 55 -7.92 -13.61 1.82
C ILE A 55 -7.85 -14.97 2.50
N LEU A 56 -8.36 -15.99 1.84
CA LEU A 56 -8.30 -17.35 2.37
C LEU A 56 -6.89 -17.96 2.26
N GLU A 57 -6.15 -17.60 1.24
CA GLU A 57 -4.82 -18.13 0.94
C GLU A 57 -3.89 -17.02 0.43
N PRO A 58 -3.20 -16.30 1.32
CA PRO A 58 -2.33 -15.17 0.93
C PRO A 58 -1.23 -15.53 -0.06
N GLN A 59 -0.79 -16.81 -0.09
CA GLN A 59 0.25 -17.28 -1.00
C GLN A 59 -0.24 -17.38 -2.46
N LYS A 60 -1.55 -17.43 -2.69
CA LYS A 60 -2.15 -17.51 -4.03
C LYS A 60 -2.45 -16.13 -4.64
N TYR A 61 -1.53 -15.18 -4.49
CA TYR A 61 -1.67 -13.82 -5.02
C TYR A 61 -1.88 -13.76 -6.55
N ALA A 62 -1.49 -14.80 -7.29
CA ALA A 62 -1.71 -14.90 -8.74
C ALA A 62 -3.15 -15.21 -9.13
N SER A 63 -3.98 -15.64 -8.18
CA SER A 63 -5.40 -15.92 -8.40
C SER A 63 -6.27 -14.78 -7.88
N CYS A 64 -7.42 -14.57 -8.53
CA CYS A 64 -8.44 -13.65 -8.07
C CYS A 64 -9.69 -14.43 -7.70
N SER A 65 -10.11 -14.38 -6.45
CA SER A 65 -11.34 -15.03 -5.97
C SER A 65 -12.61 -14.26 -6.32
N ILE A 66 -12.46 -13.03 -6.84
CA ILE A 66 -13.57 -12.14 -7.13
C ILE A 66 -14.02 -12.31 -8.58
N GLU A 67 -15.33 -12.40 -8.79
CA GLU A 67 -15.90 -12.44 -10.12
C GLU A 67 -15.85 -11.06 -10.78
N ARG A 68 -14.86 -10.85 -11.64
CA ARG A 68 -14.54 -9.57 -12.29
C ARG A 68 -15.68 -8.98 -13.10
N LYS A 69 -16.58 -9.81 -13.65
CA LYS A 69 -17.72 -9.34 -14.43
C LYS A 69 -18.75 -8.60 -13.61
N ASN A 70 -18.89 -9.00 -12.36
CA ASN A 70 -19.94 -8.51 -11.46
C ASN A 70 -19.42 -7.55 -10.39
N THR A 71 -18.10 -7.48 -10.24
CA THR A 71 -17.47 -6.65 -9.20
C THR A 71 -16.55 -5.61 -9.85
N PRO A 72 -16.96 -4.34 -9.89
CA PRO A 72 -16.10 -3.29 -10.41
C PRO A 72 -14.93 -3.01 -9.45
N ARG A 73 -13.81 -2.57 -10.02
CA ARG A 73 -12.70 -2.02 -9.25
C ARG A 73 -13.06 -0.66 -8.67
N MET A 74 -12.51 -0.36 -7.51
CA MET A 74 -12.42 1.02 -7.04
C MET A 74 -11.24 1.69 -7.76
N PRO A 75 -11.43 2.83 -8.44
CA PRO A 75 -10.31 3.57 -9.01
C PRO A 75 -9.45 4.15 -7.90
N TRP A 76 -8.13 4.05 -8.07
CA TRP A 76 -7.16 4.58 -7.14
C TRP A 76 -6.50 5.82 -7.73
N HIS A 77 -6.87 6.98 -7.18
CA HIS A 77 -6.32 8.28 -7.56
C HIS A 77 -6.05 9.07 -6.29
N ASP A 78 -4.79 9.40 -6.04
CA ASP A 78 -4.39 10.12 -4.84
C ASP A 78 -3.17 11.02 -5.13
N ILE A 79 -2.86 11.88 -4.19
CA ILE A 79 -1.68 12.74 -4.26
C ILE A 79 -0.46 11.96 -3.78
N GLY A 80 0.62 12.05 -4.57
CA GLY A 80 1.94 11.59 -4.18
C GLY A 80 2.98 12.69 -4.39
N VAL A 81 3.95 12.77 -3.50
CA VAL A 81 5.07 13.68 -3.62
C VAL A 81 6.39 12.92 -3.58
N LYS A 82 7.34 13.39 -4.39
CA LYS A 82 8.75 13.01 -4.32
C LYS A 82 9.53 14.18 -3.72
N LEU A 83 10.30 13.90 -2.69
CA LEU A 83 11.15 14.86 -2.01
C LEU A 83 12.61 14.50 -2.20
N ALA A 84 13.46 15.52 -2.26
CA ALA A 84 14.91 15.38 -2.29
C ALA A 84 15.55 16.51 -1.47
N GLY A 85 16.72 16.26 -0.90
CA GLY A 85 17.45 17.26 -0.11
C GLY A 85 17.17 17.18 1.40
N GLY A 86 17.35 18.30 2.11
CA GLY A 86 17.38 18.33 3.58
C GLY A 86 16.11 17.81 4.26
N SER A 87 14.93 18.08 3.70
CA SER A 87 13.66 17.61 4.26
C SER A 87 13.54 16.08 4.33
N VAL A 88 14.27 15.34 3.49
CA VAL A 88 14.29 13.87 3.53
C VAL A 88 14.93 13.36 4.82
N GLN A 89 15.88 14.09 5.38
CA GLN A 89 16.50 13.70 6.65
C GLN A 89 15.53 13.82 7.83
N ASP A 90 14.61 14.78 7.78
CA ASP A 90 13.56 14.90 8.79
C ASP A 90 12.58 13.72 8.71
N LEU A 91 12.21 13.31 7.50
CA LEU A 91 11.39 12.12 7.29
C LEU A 91 12.11 10.82 7.73
N ALA A 92 13.40 10.70 7.45
CA ALA A 92 14.19 9.58 7.93
C ALA A 92 14.22 9.52 9.47
N ARG A 93 14.38 10.68 10.11
CA ARG A 93 14.34 10.79 11.58
C ARG A 93 12.97 10.42 12.13
N HIS A 94 11.90 10.88 11.50
CA HIS A 94 10.53 10.52 11.86
C HIS A 94 10.32 8.99 11.79
N PHE A 95 10.73 8.35 10.70
CA PHE A 95 10.67 6.90 10.55
C PHE A 95 11.40 6.17 11.69
N ILE A 96 12.63 6.58 11.99
CA ILE A 96 13.46 5.97 13.05
C ILE A 96 12.79 6.13 14.42
N GLN A 97 12.26 7.32 14.72
CA GLN A 97 11.58 7.58 15.98
C GLN A 97 10.34 6.70 16.14
N TYR A 98 9.55 6.59 15.08
CA TYR A 98 8.36 5.76 15.09
C TYR A 98 8.70 4.27 15.22
N TRP A 99 9.69 3.80 14.48
CA TRP A 99 10.22 2.44 14.58
C TRP A 99 10.64 2.10 16.00
N ASN A 100 11.42 2.96 16.62
CA ASN A 100 11.87 2.77 17.99
C ASN A 100 10.71 2.76 18.99
N TYR A 101 9.72 3.61 18.78
CA TYR A 101 8.54 3.66 19.64
C TYR A 101 7.75 2.34 19.57
N VAL A 102 7.50 1.81 18.38
CA VAL A 102 6.79 0.53 18.21
C VAL A 102 7.56 -0.61 18.88
N ASN A 103 8.87 -0.70 18.63
CA ASN A 103 9.70 -1.73 19.24
C ASN A 103 9.72 -1.68 20.80
N LEU A 104 9.62 -0.49 21.36
CA LEU A 104 9.53 -0.34 22.81
C LEU A 104 8.17 -0.84 23.35
N GLN A 105 7.09 -0.60 22.63
CA GLN A 105 5.76 -1.09 23.01
C GLN A 105 5.68 -2.61 22.95
N ASP A 106 6.10 -3.22 21.85
CA ASP A 106 6.10 -4.68 21.70
C ASP A 106 6.87 -5.38 22.83
N ASN A 107 8.01 -4.82 23.22
CA ASN A 107 8.80 -5.35 24.35
C ASN A 107 8.14 -5.13 25.73
N MET A 108 7.14 -4.27 25.84
CA MET A 108 6.38 -4.07 27.09
C MET A 108 5.18 -5.01 27.19
N ASP A 109 4.59 -5.35 26.06
CA ASP A 109 3.42 -6.25 26.00
C ASP A 109 3.84 -7.74 26.15
N ASP A 110 5.08 -8.07 25.88
CA ASP A 110 5.65 -9.43 26.05
C ASP A 110 6.11 -9.74 27.53
N ARG A 111 5.84 -8.85 28.49
CA ARG A 111 6.17 -9.02 29.91
C ARG A 111 4.92 -9.15 30.78
#